data_488553deb37b6dc388d440c8236997f8
#
_entry.id   488553deb37b6dc388d440c8236997f8
#
_cell.length_a   1.000
_cell.length_b   1.000
_cell.length_c   1.000
_cell.angle_alpha   90.00
_cell.angle_beta   90.00
_cell.angle_gamma   90.00
#
_symmetry.space_group_name_H-M   'P 1'
#
loop_
_entity.id
_entity.type
_entity.pdbx_description
1 polymer ?
#
loop_
_entity_poly.entity_id
_entity_poly.type
_entity_poly.pdbx_seq_one_letter_code
_entity_poly.pdbx_strand_id
1 'polypeptide(L)'
;QALSTETMDRLENRLPEQGEKWKKITSDKKLQNPEMETLFYQLLLANVQPFFKSKKGLLDRYDCWLEESFSVLLAKNYLKQRDDKGYDFVDGKRVDLEDLWRQWDQQKVEWIQDAKKKAVVVLAETCLHALSEILTGKTQATDVMFPNSSMVLVEGIYKGNLEPDLFNDTLNEILVSYIQGRLDHDKLSQFRILEIGAGTGGTTAWLLPKLHPFRDNIQEYCYTDLSKAFLLHAREHYVSQAPYLRTQIFDVERPISGQDIRGDSYDVVIAANVLH
;
A
#
# COMPACT_ATOMS: atom_id res chain seq x y z
N GLN A 1 21.76 2.70 19.37
CA GLN A 1 22.78 3.75 19.21
C GLN A 1 22.26 4.81 18.27
N ALA A 2 22.49 6.09 18.59
CA ALA A 2 22.14 7.20 17.70
C ALA A 2 22.97 7.10 16.40
N LEU A 3 22.40 7.52 15.28
CA LEU A 3 23.12 7.68 14.02
C LEU A 3 24.30 8.65 14.23
N SER A 4 25.45 8.40 13.58
CA SER A 4 26.56 9.35 13.62
C SER A 4 26.14 10.64 12.94
N THR A 5 26.75 11.77 13.35
CA THR A 5 26.51 13.08 12.73
C THR A 5 26.75 13.02 11.21
N GLU A 6 27.80 12.31 10.78
CA GLU A 6 28.12 12.13 9.35
C GLU A 6 27.03 11.37 8.58
N THR A 7 26.41 10.35 9.21
CA THR A 7 25.30 9.63 8.61
C THR A 7 24.07 10.53 8.50
N MET A 8 23.78 11.34 9.51
CA MET A 8 22.71 12.33 9.48
C MET A 8 22.93 13.37 8.38
N ASP A 9 24.14 13.92 8.29
CA ASP A 9 24.50 14.88 7.25
C ASP A 9 24.35 14.29 5.83
N ARG A 10 24.72 13.04 5.62
CA ARG A 10 24.51 12.33 4.33
C ARG A 10 23.03 12.22 3.99
N LEU A 11 22.19 11.88 4.96
CA LEU A 11 20.74 11.78 4.77
C LEU A 11 20.13 13.16 4.49
N GLU A 12 20.46 14.17 5.27
CA GLU A 12 19.96 15.53 5.11
C GLU A 12 20.31 16.12 3.74
N ASN A 13 21.51 15.84 3.21
CA ASN A 13 21.93 16.30 1.88
C ASN A 13 21.15 15.65 0.73
N ARG A 14 20.53 14.47 0.94
CA ARG A 14 19.74 13.75 -0.10
C ARG A 14 18.25 14.10 -0.06
N LEU A 15 17.71 14.49 1.09
CA LEU A 15 16.29 14.82 1.23
C LEU A 15 15.81 15.92 0.25
N PRO A 16 16.56 16.99 -0.04
CA PRO A 16 16.14 18.00 -1.01
C PRO A 16 15.94 17.42 -2.42
N GLU A 17 16.81 16.51 -2.89
CA GLU A 17 16.69 15.87 -4.20
C GLU A 17 15.40 15.02 -4.27
N GLN A 18 15.09 14.27 -3.22
CA GLN A 18 13.86 13.50 -3.13
C GLN A 18 12.63 14.42 -3.08
N GLY A 19 12.71 15.55 -2.38
CA GLY A 19 11.67 16.57 -2.34
C GLY A 19 11.37 17.17 -3.72
N GLU A 20 12.38 17.43 -4.54
CA GLU A 20 12.19 17.92 -5.91
C GLU A 20 11.58 16.83 -6.82
N LYS A 21 11.98 15.57 -6.69
CA LYS A 21 11.35 14.44 -7.38
C LYS A 21 9.87 14.34 -7.01
N TRP A 22 9.53 14.47 -5.73
CA TRP A 22 8.15 14.47 -5.24
C TRP A 22 7.32 15.60 -5.84
N LYS A 23 7.82 16.83 -5.82
CA LYS A 23 7.14 17.98 -6.43
C LYS A 23 6.86 17.76 -7.91
N LYS A 24 7.81 17.17 -8.64
CA LYS A 24 7.64 16.85 -10.06
C LYS A 24 6.54 15.81 -10.28
N ILE A 25 6.49 14.77 -9.46
CA ILE A 25 5.47 13.70 -9.54
C ILE A 25 4.09 14.29 -9.23
N THR A 26 3.95 15.04 -8.14
CA THR A 26 2.65 15.61 -7.72
C THR A 26 2.15 16.73 -8.62
N SER A 27 3.05 17.41 -9.35
CA SER A 27 2.68 18.44 -10.33
C SER A 27 2.35 17.90 -11.71
N ASP A 28 2.59 16.61 -11.99
CA ASP A 28 2.32 16.02 -13.29
C ASP A 28 0.82 15.77 -13.49
N LYS A 29 0.16 16.77 -14.13
CA LYS A 29 -1.27 16.71 -14.46
C LYS A 29 -1.65 15.55 -15.39
N LYS A 30 -0.70 14.91 -16.07
CA LYS A 30 -0.97 13.73 -16.92
C LYS A 30 -1.35 12.49 -16.11
N LEU A 31 -0.99 12.44 -14.81
CA LEU A 31 -1.40 11.38 -13.91
C LEU A 31 -2.84 11.56 -13.39
N GLN A 32 -3.37 12.79 -13.44
CA GLN A 32 -4.74 13.10 -13.05
C GLN A 32 -5.69 12.79 -14.22
N ASN A 33 -6.75 12.05 -13.93
CA ASN A 33 -7.84 11.83 -14.86
C ASN A 33 -9.16 12.22 -14.15
N PRO A 34 -9.62 13.48 -14.33
CA PRO A 34 -10.80 13.98 -13.63
C PRO A 34 -12.10 13.20 -13.94
N GLU A 35 -12.20 12.63 -15.15
CA GLU A 35 -13.38 11.86 -15.55
C GLU A 35 -13.39 10.49 -14.84
N MET A 36 -12.26 9.80 -14.80
CA MET A 36 -12.10 8.55 -14.06
C MET A 36 -12.33 8.77 -12.56
N GLU A 37 -11.77 9.83 -12.00
CA GLU A 37 -11.95 10.19 -10.60
C GLU A 37 -13.42 10.47 -10.27
N THR A 38 -14.11 11.19 -11.15
CA THR A 38 -15.54 11.50 -11.00
C THR A 38 -16.39 10.23 -10.98
N LEU A 39 -16.20 9.34 -11.94
CA LEU A 39 -16.94 8.07 -11.99
C LEU A 39 -16.61 7.16 -10.80
N PHE A 40 -15.34 7.12 -10.38
CA PHE A 40 -14.95 6.38 -9.19
C PHE A 40 -15.71 6.84 -7.94
N TYR A 41 -15.77 8.16 -7.67
CA TYR A 41 -16.51 8.68 -6.52
C TYR A 41 -18.00 8.46 -6.63
N GLN A 42 -18.57 8.52 -7.83
CA GLN A 42 -20.00 8.24 -8.03
C GLN A 42 -20.32 6.76 -7.81
N LEU A 43 -19.47 5.84 -8.26
CA LEU A 43 -19.60 4.41 -8.00
C LEU A 43 -19.40 4.09 -6.50
N LEU A 44 -18.42 4.71 -5.85
CA LEU A 44 -18.25 4.62 -4.40
C LEU A 44 -19.50 5.08 -3.67
N LEU A 45 -20.01 6.27 -4.02
CA LEU A 45 -21.22 6.85 -3.46
C LEU A 45 -22.41 5.91 -3.57
N ALA A 46 -22.65 5.32 -4.74
CA ALA A 46 -23.73 4.37 -4.98
C ALA A 46 -23.61 3.12 -4.09
N ASN A 47 -22.40 2.61 -3.90
CA ASN A 47 -22.13 1.44 -3.07
C ASN A 47 -22.30 1.69 -1.56
N VAL A 48 -21.94 2.89 -1.07
CA VAL A 48 -22.06 3.21 0.37
C VAL A 48 -23.41 3.82 0.76
N GLN A 49 -24.25 4.17 -0.22
CA GLN A 49 -25.59 4.71 -0.01
C GLN A 49 -26.45 3.91 0.99
N PRO A 50 -26.45 2.55 0.98
CA PRO A 50 -27.24 1.77 1.95
C PRO A 50 -26.94 2.10 3.41
N PHE A 51 -25.74 2.60 3.69
CA PHE A 51 -25.26 2.91 5.04
C PHE A 51 -25.50 4.36 5.49
N PHE A 52 -26.13 5.21 4.67
CA PHE A 52 -26.36 6.62 5.00
C PHE A 52 -27.20 6.86 6.25
N LYS A 53 -28.13 5.95 6.53
CA LYS A 53 -29.05 6.06 7.67
C LYS A 53 -28.70 5.12 8.81
N SER A 54 -28.06 4.02 8.52
CA SER A 54 -27.76 2.98 9.50
C SER A 54 -26.65 2.07 8.97
N LYS A 55 -25.71 1.73 9.83
CA LYS A 55 -24.65 0.76 9.57
C LYS A 55 -25.12 -0.71 9.69
N LYS A 56 -26.43 -0.95 9.68
CA LYS A 56 -26.98 -2.32 9.79
C LYS A 56 -26.49 -3.19 8.66
N GLY A 57 -25.83 -4.30 9.00
CA GLY A 57 -25.26 -5.26 8.05
C GLY A 57 -23.81 -4.97 7.64
N LEU A 58 -23.24 -3.83 8.03
CA LEU A 58 -21.81 -3.57 7.92
C LEU A 58 -21.04 -4.44 8.93
N LEU A 59 -19.91 -4.98 8.54
CA LEU A 59 -18.97 -5.60 9.47
C LEU A 59 -18.19 -4.53 10.25
N ASP A 60 -18.03 -4.70 11.55
CA ASP A 60 -17.39 -3.73 12.46
C ASP A 60 -15.98 -3.31 11.97
N ARG A 61 -15.22 -4.25 11.41
CA ARG A 61 -13.87 -3.98 10.87
C ARG A 61 -13.83 -2.96 9.73
N TYR A 62 -14.97 -2.67 9.09
CA TYR A 62 -15.08 -1.67 8.02
C TYR A 62 -15.65 -0.33 8.48
N ASP A 63 -15.87 -0.16 9.78
CA ASP A 63 -16.42 1.08 10.34
C ASP A 63 -15.55 2.29 10.01
N CYS A 64 -14.24 2.21 10.32
CA CYS A 64 -13.30 3.30 10.01
C CYS A 64 -13.19 3.58 8.51
N TRP A 65 -13.18 2.53 7.69
CA TRP A 65 -13.13 2.67 6.24
C TRP A 65 -14.38 3.39 5.68
N LEU A 66 -15.56 3.06 6.21
CA LEU A 66 -16.81 3.71 5.80
C LEU A 66 -16.86 5.19 6.22
N GLU A 67 -16.44 5.52 7.44
CA GLU A 67 -16.36 6.90 7.92
C GLU A 67 -15.39 7.73 7.08
N GLU A 68 -14.23 7.18 6.74
CA GLU A 68 -13.27 7.84 5.85
C GLU A 68 -13.86 8.05 4.45
N SER A 69 -14.55 7.04 3.91
CA SER A 69 -15.25 7.16 2.63
C SER A 69 -16.27 8.28 2.64
N PHE A 70 -17.04 8.42 3.73
CA PHE A 70 -17.96 9.55 3.89
C PHE A 70 -17.24 10.89 3.98
N SER A 71 -16.12 10.96 4.70
CA SER A 71 -15.30 12.16 4.83
C SER A 71 -14.80 12.63 3.46
N VAL A 72 -14.29 11.70 2.64
CA VAL A 72 -13.84 11.99 1.27
C VAL A 72 -15.00 12.47 0.39
N LEU A 73 -16.15 11.79 0.44
CA LEU A 73 -17.34 12.16 -0.35
C LEU A 73 -17.93 13.51 0.07
N LEU A 74 -17.85 13.88 1.36
CA LEU A 74 -18.19 15.22 1.87
C LEU A 74 -17.23 16.27 1.31
N ALA A 75 -15.92 16.04 1.43
CA ALA A 75 -14.89 16.96 0.94
C ALA A 75 -14.98 17.18 -0.58
N LYS A 76 -15.37 16.17 -1.34
CA LYS A 76 -15.60 16.24 -2.80
C LYS A 76 -17.00 16.74 -3.18
N ASN A 77 -17.82 17.15 -2.20
CA ASN A 77 -19.17 17.69 -2.41
C ASN A 77 -20.13 16.72 -3.12
N TYR A 78 -20.06 15.43 -2.81
CA TYR A 78 -21.04 14.42 -3.22
C TYR A 78 -22.08 14.16 -2.14
N LEU A 79 -21.71 14.34 -0.86
CA LEU A 79 -22.58 14.18 0.30
C LEU A 79 -22.74 15.50 1.04
N LYS A 80 -23.84 15.61 1.77
CA LYS A 80 -24.08 16.60 2.83
C LYS A 80 -24.52 15.88 4.11
N GLN A 81 -24.00 16.34 5.24
CA GLN A 81 -24.41 15.82 6.54
C GLN A 81 -25.75 16.45 6.97
N ARG A 82 -26.62 15.64 7.55
CA ARG A 82 -27.89 16.05 8.12
C ARG A 82 -27.78 16.37 9.60
N ASP A 83 -28.78 17.07 10.15
CA ASP A 83 -28.87 17.41 11.57
C ASP A 83 -28.90 16.16 12.49
N ASP A 84 -29.47 15.05 12.01
CA ASP A 84 -29.56 13.76 12.71
C ASP A 84 -28.28 12.90 12.59
N LYS A 85 -27.16 13.50 12.11
CA LYS A 85 -25.89 12.84 11.82
C LYS A 85 -25.92 11.81 10.68
N GLY A 86 -27.03 11.70 9.96
CA GLY A 86 -27.10 10.92 8.72
C GLY A 86 -26.53 11.69 7.54
N TYR A 87 -26.55 11.06 6.38
CA TYR A 87 -26.05 11.64 5.14
C TYR A 87 -27.15 11.71 4.08
N ASP A 88 -27.04 12.72 3.21
CA ASP A 88 -27.87 12.86 2.01
C ASP A 88 -27.00 13.20 0.81
N PHE A 89 -27.52 12.93 -0.37
CA PHE A 89 -26.89 13.41 -1.60
C PHE A 89 -26.90 14.95 -1.65
N VAL A 90 -25.86 15.52 -2.19
CA VAL A 90 -25.92 16.90 -2.67
C VAL A 90 -26.88 16.94 -3.87
N ASP A 91 -27.67 18.01 -3.99
CA ASP A 91 -28.69 18.14 -5.02
C ASP A 91 -28.10 17.91 -6.43
N GLY A 92 -28.81 17.09 -7.24
CA GLY A 92 -28.36 16.69 -8.57
C GLY A 92 -27.24 15.61 -8.60
N LYS A 93 -26.80 15.10 -7.44
CA LYS A 93 -25.77 14.04 -7.35
C LYS A 93 -26.31 12.62 -7.14
N ARG A 94 -27.64 12.45 -7.21
CA ARG A 94 -28.22 11.11 -7.18
C ARG A 94 -27.79 10.34 -8.42
N VAL A 95 -27.31 9.11 -8.22
CA VAL A 95 -26.68 8.29 -9.26
C VAL A 95 -27.49 7.01 -9.47
N ASP A 96 -27.56 6.58 -10.70
CA ASP A 96 -28.03 5.26 -11.11
C ASP A 96 -26.82 4.36 -11.33
N LEU A 97 -26.77 3.24 -10.61
CA LEU A 97 -25.59 2.36 -10.64
C LEU A 97 -25.39 1.70 -12.01
N GLU A 98 -26.47 1.32 -12.70
CA GLU A 98 -26.37 0.70 -14.03
C GLU A 98 -25.85 1.70 -15.06
N ASP A 99 -26.33 2.95 -14.98
CA ASP A 99 -25.87 4.01 -15.87
C ASP A 99 -24.40 4.38 -15.61
N LEU A 100 -23.96 4.41 -14.35
CA LEU A 100 -22.58 4.64 -14.00
C LEU A 100 -21.64 3.55 -14.55
N TRP A 101 -22.03 2.28 -14.44
CA TRP A 101 -21.23 1.19 -15.00
C TRP A 101 -21.19 1.25 -16.53
N ARG A 102 -22.26 1.66 -17.17
CA ARG A 102 -22.27 1.87 -18.62
C ARG A 102 -21.30 2.98 -19.04
N GLN A 103 -21.27 4.09 -18.32
CA GLN A 103 -20.32 5.18 -18.55
C GLN A 103 -18.86 4.72 -18.29
N TRP A 104 -18.64 3.98 -17.20
CA TRP A 104 -17.34 3.38 -16.91
C TRP A 104 -16.85 2.48 -18.04
N ASP A 105 -17.68 1.56 -18.52
CA ASP A 105 -17.36 0.65 -19.62
C ASP A 105 -17.01 1.38 -20.92
N GLN A 106 -17.65 2.48 -21.21
CA GLN A 106 -17.36 3.29 -22.39
C GLN A 106 -16.00 3.99 -22.27
N GLN A 107 -15.71 4.57 -21.10
CA GLN A 107 -14.50 5.36 -20.92
C GLN A 107 -13.27 4.51 -20.62
N LYS A 108 -13.42 3.37 -19.95
CA LYS A 108 -12.29 2.49 -19.61
C LYS A 108 -11.51 2.00 -20.83
N VAL A 109 -12.16 1.92 -22.00
CA VAL A 109 -11.50 1.51 -23.26
C VAL A 109 -10.30 2.40 -23.57
N GLU A 110 -10.40 3.71 -23.31
CA GLU A 110 -9.32 4.65 -23.47
C GLU A 110 -8.28 4.54 -22.34
N TRP A 111 -8.76 4.45 -21.08
CA TRP A 111 -7.87 4.44 -19.92
C TRP A 111 -6.93 3.23 -19.88
N ILE A 112 -7.40 2.05 -20.31
CA ILE A 112 -6.60 0.81 -20.31
C ILE A 112 -5.52 0.77 -21.39
N GLN A 113 -5.46 1.74 -22.30
CA GLN A 113 -4.36 1.88 -23.26
C GLN A 113 -3.05 2.28 -22.57
N ASP A 114 -3.14 3.01 -21.45
CA ASP A 114 -2.01 3.33 -20.61
C ASP A 114 -1.81 2.22 -19.58
N ALA A 115 -0.66 1.55 -19.61
CA ALA A 115 -0.37 0.41 -18.73
C ALA A 115 -0.50 0.73 -17.22
N LYS A 116 -0.16 1.96 -16.81
CA LYS A 116 -0.26 2.43 -15.43
C LYS A 116 -1.72 2.64 -15.02
N LYS A 117 -2.49 3.32 -15.86
CA LYS A 117 -3.92 3.51 -15.66
C LYS A 117 -4.69 2.20 -15.69
N LYS A 118 -4.30 1.27 -16.58
CA LYS A 118 -4.92 -0.05 -16.69
C LYS A 118 -4.93 -0.79 -15.36
N ALA A 119 -3.80 -0.83 -14.65
CA ALA A 119 -3.72 -1.51 -13.37
C ALA A 119 -4.69 -0.92 -12.33
N VAL A 120 -4.75 0.41 -12.25
CA VAL A 120 -5.66 1.14 -11.35
C VAL A 120 -7.11 0.88 -11.72
N VAL A 121 -7.46 1.01 -13.00
CA VAL A 121 -8.84 0.81 -13.51
C VAL A 121 -9.33 -0.60 -13.23
N VAL A 122 -8.52 -1.62 -13.53
CA VAL A 122 -8.91 -3.02 -13.35
C VAL A 122 -9.11 -3.35 -11.86
N LEU A 123 -8.20 -2.89 -10.98
CA LEU A 123 -8.35 -3.12 -9.55
C LEU A 123 -9.55 -2.36 -8.98
N ALA A 124 -9.73 -1.09 -9.34
CA ALA A 124 -10.86 -0.27 -8.88
C ALA A 124 -12.20 -0.89 -9.31
N GLU A 125 -12.33 -1.29 -10.57
CA GLU A 125 -13.51 -1.97 -11.11
C GLU A 125 -13.81 -3.25 -10.32
N THR A 126 -12.80 -4.10 -10.15
CA THR A 126 -12.94 -5.38 -9.42
C THR A 126 -13.41 -5.15 -7.98
N CYS A 127 -12.78 -4.22 -7.27
CA CYS A 127 -13.15 -3.90 -5.89
C CYS A 127 -14.52 -3.24 -5.77
N LEU A 128 -14.86 -2.31 -6.65
CA LEU A 128 -16.16 -1.60 -6.61
C LEU A 128 -17.33 -2.53 -6.95
N HIS A 129 -17.17 -3.49 -7.86
CA HIS A 129 -18.20 -4.50 -8.13
C HIS A 129 -18.47 -5.40 -6.91
N ALA A 130 -17.44 -5.74 -6.15
CA ALA A 130 -17.54 -6.60 -4.97
C ALA A 130 -17.80 -5.82 -3.66
N LEU A 131 -17.77 -4.49 -3.68
CA LEU A 131 -17.68 -3.66 -2.48
C LEU A 131 -18.84 -3.92 -1.50
N SER A 132 -20.07 -3.99 -1.98
CA SER A 132 -21.25 -4.28 -1.15
C SER A 132 -21.15 -5.66 -0.46
N GLU A 133 -20.62 -6.66 -1.13
CA GLU A 133 -20.43 -8.01 -0.58
C GLU A 133 -19.26 -8.05 0.42
N ILE A 134 -18.19 -7.29 0.15
CA ILE A 134 -17.07 -7.14 1.06
C ILE A 134 -17.55 -6.48 2.37
N LEU A 135 -18.24 -5.35 2.28
CA LEU A 135 -18.69 -4.58 3.43
C LEU A 135 -19.67 -5.39 4.31
N THR A 136 -20.45 -6.26 3.72
CA THR A 136 -21.42 -7.12 4.43
C THR A 136 -20.85 -8.50 4.81
N GLY A 137 -19.60 -8.79 4.48
CA GLY A 137 -18.92 -10.04 4.83
C GLY A 137 -19.32 -11.27 4.02
N LYS A 138 -20.02 -11.10 2.90
CA LYS A 138 -20.33 -12.20 1.97
C LYS A 138 -19.09 -12.69 1.22
N THR A 139 -18.16 -11.77 0.98
CA THR A 139 -16.88 -12.04 0.30
C THR A 139 -15.76 -11.34 1.08
N GLN A 140 -14.57 -11.94 1.12
CA GLN A 140 -13.41 -11.30 1.74
C GLN A 140 -12.73 -10.37 0.72
N ALA A 141 -12.30 -9.18 1.17
CA ALA A 141 -11.56 -8.25 0.32
C ALA A 141 -10.28 -8.90 -0.26
N THR A 142 -9.61 -9.73 0.54
CA THR A 142 -8.43 -10.49 0.10
C THR A 142 -8.71 -11.45 -1.04
N ASP A 143 -9.88 -12.11 -1.06
CA ASP A 143 -10.25 -13.04 -2.12
C ASP A 143 -10.53 -12.32 -3.44
N VAL A 144 -11.06 -11.09 -3.35
CA VAL A 144 -11.32 -10.21 -4.50
C VAL A 144 -10.01 -9.63 -5.06
N MET A 145 -9.13 -9.13 -4.19
CA MET A 145 -7.87 -8.50 -4.59
C MET A 145 -6.81 -9.53 -5.03
N PHE A 146 -6.85 -10.73 -4.47
CA PHE A 146 -5.88 -11.80 -4.71
C PHE A 146 -6.56 -13.12 -5.15
N PRO A 147 -7.33 -13.13 -6.25
CA PRO A 147 -8.08 -14.30 -6.68
C PRO A 147 -7.12 -15.49 -6.90
N ASN A 148 -7.44 -16.64 -6.29
CA ASN A 148 -6.58 -17.83 -6.30
C ASN A 148 -5.14 -17.57 -5.81
N SER A 149 -4.97 -16.66 -4.85
CA SER A 149 -3.67 -16.20 -4.36
C SER A 149 -2.80 -15.51 -5.44
N SER A 150 -3.39 -15.08 -6.55
CA SER A 150 -2.70 -14.36 -7.63
C SER A 150 -2.50 -12.90 -7.26
N MET A 151 -1.30 -12.39 -7.50
CA MET A 151 -0.93 -10.99 -7.24
C MET A 151 -1.16 -10.06 -8.44
N VAL A 152 -1.56 -10.60 -9.58
CA VAL A 152 -1.59 -9.89 -10.87
C VAL A 152 -2.42 -8.59 -10.81
N LEU A 153 -3.53 -8.57 -10.08
CA LEU A 153 -4.37 -7.39 -9.94
C LEU A 153 -3.70 -6.26 -9.17
N VAL A 154 -2.93 -6.60 -8.13
CA VAL A 154 -2.35 -5.64 -7.19
C VAL A 154 -0.94 -5.24 -7.59
N GLU A 155 -0.18 -6.15 -8.15
CA GLU A 155 1.22 -5.93 -8.55
C GLU A 155 1.39 -4.73 -9.50
N GLY A 156 0.47 -4.55 -10.45
CA GLY A 156 0.52 -3.46 -11.42
C GLY A 156 0.37 -2.06 -10.82
N ILE A 157 -0.15 -1.94 -9.59
CA ILE A 157 -0.25 -0.66 -8.87
C ILE A 157 1.08 -0.29 -8.23
N TYR A 158 1.81 -1.28 -7.73
CA TYR A 158 3.06 -1.05 -7.00
C TYR A 158 4.30 -1.06 -7.90
N LYS A 159 4.28 -1.78 -9.05
CA LYS A 159 5.41 -1.83 -9.98
C LYS A 159 5.35 -0.70 -11.01
N GLY A 160 6.44 0.05 -11.10
CA GLY A 160 6.60 1.13 -12.10
C GLY A 160 5.68 2.33 -11.87
N ASN A 161 5.15 2.49 -10.67
CA ASN A 161 4.46 3.70 -10.26
C ASN A 161 5.47 4.65 -9.60
N LEU A 162 5.56 5.88 -10.11
CA LEU A 162 6.56 6.86 -9.70
C LEU A 162 6.51 7.19 -8.22
N GLU A 163 5.33 7.18 -7.61
CA GLU A 163 5.15 7.54 -6.21
C GLU A 163 5.65 6.45 -5.26
N PRO A 164 5.20 5.18 -5.31
CA PRO A 164 5.77 4.10 -4.52
C PRO A 164 7.26 3.89 -4.77
N ASP A 165 7.72 4.03 -6.04
CA ASP A 165 9.12 3.89 -6.38
C ASP A 165 9.99 4.95 -5.69
N LEU A 166 9.50 6.21 -5.60
CA LEU A 166 10.20 7.27 -4.88
C LEU A 166 10.33 6.98 -3.38
N PHE A 167 9.24 6.53 -2.74
CA PHE A 167 9.27 6.17 -1.33
C PHE A 167 10.18 4.98 -1.07
N ASN A 168 10.12 3.95 -1.89
CA ASN A 168 11.01 2.80 -1.81
C ASN A 168 12.48 3.21 -2.01
N ASP A 169 12.79 4.07 -2.98
CA ASP A 169 14.14 4.56 -3.20
C ASP A 169 14.65 5.36 -2.00
N THR A 170 13.82 6.24 -1.45
CA THR A 170 14.16 7.04 -0.26
C THR A 170 14.43 6.16 0.95
N LEU A 171 13.56 5.18 1.23
CA LEU A 171 13.71 4.24 2.33
C LEU A 171 15.02 3.42 2.18
N ASN A 172 15.29 2.95 0.98
CA ASN A 172 16.48 2.17 0.67
C ASN A 172 17.76 2.98 0.88
N GLU A 173 17.78 4.25 0.44
CA GLU A 173 18.92 5.14 0.67
C GLU A 173 19.17 5.38 2.17
N ILE A 174 18.11 5.56 2.96
CA ILE A 174 18.21 5.69 4.42
C ILE A 174 18.83 4.45 5.03
N LEU A 175 18.33 3.26 4.66
CA LEU A 175 18.83 2.00 5.21
C LEU A 175 20.28 1.72 4.82
N VAL A 176 20.64 1.92 3.55
CA VAL A 176 22.01 1.75 3.07
C VAL A 176 22.95 2.72 3.79
N SER A 177 22.56 3.97 3.96
CA SER A 177 23.35 4.97 4.69
C SER A 177 23.54 4.60 6.16
N TYR A 178 22.51 4.04 6.80
CA TYR A 178 22.59 3.53 8.17
C TYR A 178 23.61 2.38 8.28
N ILE A 179 23.50 1.37 7.40
CA ILE A 179 24.39 0.22 7.38
C ILE A 179 25.84 0.68 7.14
N GLN A 180 26.04 1.53 6.14
CA GLN A 180 27.38 2.06 5.83
C GLN A 180 27.98 2.83 7.01
N GLY A 181 27.22 3.73 7.63
CA GLY A 181 27.69 4.48 8.81
C GLY A 181 28.06 3.60 9.99
N ARG A 182 27.33 2.49 10.19
CA ARG A 182 27.67 1.50 11.23
C ARG A 182 28.97 0.74 10.89
N LEU A 183 29.15 0.34 9.62
CA LEU A 183 30.35 -0.35 9.14
C LEU A 183 31.58 0.53 9.08
N ASP A 184 31.43 1.83 8.91
CA ASP A 184 32.54 2.78 8.99
C ASP A 184 33.13 2.83 10.42
N HIS A 185 32.31 2.57 11.45
CA HIS A 185 32.76 2.48 12.85
C HIS A 185 33.22 1.08 13.24
N ASP A 186 32.53 0.04 12.78
CA ASP A 186 32.84 -1.34 13.08
C ASP A 186 32.51 -2.23 11.87
N LYS A 187 33.54 -2.61 11.13
CA LYS A 187 33.44 -3.46 9.92
C LYS A 187 32.86 -4.85 10.18
N LEU A 188 32.87 -5.31 11.42
CA LEU A 188 32.33 -6.62 11.83
C LEU A 188 30.87 -6.54 12.29
N SER A 189 30.26 -5.35 12.29
CA SER A 189 28.85 -5.19 12.63
C SER A 189 27.97 -6.12 11.78
N GLN A 190 27.02 -6.76 12.46
CA GLN A 190 26.01 -7.63 11.83
C GLN A 190 24.64 -7.00 11.98
N PHE A 191 23.79 -7.17 10.95
CA PHE A 191 22.48 -6.55 10.90
C PHE A 191 21.38 -7.58 10.79
N ARG A 192 20.33 -7.38 11.57
CA ARG A 192 19.06 -8.11 11.44
C ARG A 192 17.97 -7.11 11.07
N ILE A 193 17.30 -7.36 9.97
CA ILE A 193 16.27 -6.51 9.39
C ILE A 193 14.94 -7.24 9.45
N LEU A 194 13.91 -6.58 9.99
CA LEU A 194 12.53 -7.06 9.97
C LEU A 194 11.71 -6.20 9.02
N GLU A 195 11.07 -6.81 8.04
CA GLU A 195 10.06 -6.15 7.20
C GLU A 195 8.66 -6.64 7.59
N ILE A 196 7.82 -5.72 8.06
CA ILE A 196 6.44 -5.98 8.48
C ILE A 196 5.53 -5.71 7.29
N GLY A 197 4.63 -6.67 6.98
CA GLY A 197 3.65 -6.53 5.91
C GLY A 197 4.30 -6.32 4.55
N ALA A 198 5.30 -7.13 4.23
CA ALA A 198 6.10 -6.99 3.00
C ALA A 198 5.28 -7.17 1.70
N GLY A 199 4.07 -7.75 1.78
CA GLY A 199 3.10 -7.85 0.70
C GLY A 199 3.65 -8.55 -0.54
N THR A 200 3.62 -7.85 -1.67
CA THR A 200 4.16 -8.34 -2.95
C THR A 200 5.69 -8.21 -3.07
N GLY A 201 6.36 -7.72 -2.02
CA GLY A 201 7.81 -7.48 -2.02
C GLY A 201 8.23 -6.21 -2.76
N GLY A 202 7.35 -5.22 -2.88
CA GLY A 202 7.66 -3.97 -3.57
C GLY A 202 8.89 -3.26 -3.00
N THR A 203 9.00 -3.15 -1.68
CA THR A 203 10.19 -2.59 -1.00
C THR A 203 11.37 -3.54 -1.11
N THR A 204 11.17 -4.84 -0.81
CA THR A 204 12.21 -5.88 -0.85
C THR A 204 12.89 -5.95 -2.21
N ALA A 205 12.14 -5.93 -3.32
CA ALA A 205 12.69 -6.01 -4.68
C ALA A 205 13.69 -4.88 -5.00
N TRP A 206 13.45 -3.68 -4.48
CA TRP A 206 14.35 -2.54 -4.63
C TRP A 206 15.52 -2.57 -3.65
N LEU A 207 15.31 -3.13 -2.46
CA LEU A 207 16.29 -3.13 -1.37
C LEU A 207 17.36 -4.20 -1.54
N LEU A 208 16.99 -5.44 -1.91
CA LEU A 208 17.94 -6.55 -1.99
C LEU A 208 19.15 -6.28 -2.90
N PRO A 209 19.02 -5.69 -4.11
CA PRO A 209 20.17 -5.32 -4.92
C PRO A 209 21.11 -4.33 -4.21
N LYS A 210 20.57 -3.40 -3.44
CA LYS A 210 21.36 -2.40 -2.69
C LYS A 210 22.01 -2.99 -1.43
N LEU A 211 21.45 -4.05 -0.86
CA LEU A 211 22.04 -4.80 0.26
C LEU A 211 23.12 -5.78 -0.19
N HIS A 212 23.19 -6.15 -1.47
CA HIS A 212 24.16 -7.12 -1.97
C HIS A 212 25.63 -6.80 -1.63
N PRO A 213 26.12 -5.54 -1.65
CA PRO A 213 27.47 -5.21 -1.20
C PRO A 213 27.73 -5.50 0.28
N PHE A 214 26.69 -5.56 1.10
CA PHE A 214 26.74 -5.75 2.56
C PHE A 214 26.30 -7.16 2.99
N ARG A 215 26.15 -8.09 2.05
CA ARG A 215 25.59 -9.43 2.30
C ARG A 215 26.27 -10.19 3.44
N ASP A 216 27.59 -10.03 3.59
CA ASP A 216 28.37 -10.70 4.62
C ASP A 216 28.14 -10.09 6.02
N ASN A 217 27.53 -8.92 6.08
CA ASN A 217 27.14 -8.21 7.29
C ASN A 217 25.63 -8.32 7.59
N ILE A 218 24.84 -8.94 6.70
CA ILE A 218 23.40 -9.18 6.95
C ILE A 218 23.24 -10.58 7.54
N GLN A 219 22.94 -10.64 8.83
CA GLN A 219 22.67 -11.90 9.51
C GLN A 219 21.30 -12.48 9.16
N GLU A 220 20.31 -11.60 9.02
CA GLU A 220 18.95 -11.99 8.71
C GLU A 220 18.17 -10.83 8.07
N TYR A 221 17.40 -11.14 7.04
CA TYR A 221 16.31 -10.32 6.54
C TYR A 221 15.01 -11.09 6.73
N CYS A 222 14.23 -10.73 7.73
CA CYS A 222 12.97 -11.38 8.05
C CYS A 222 11.83 -10.70 7.30
N TYR A 223 11.40 -11.31 6.19
CA TYR A 223 10.27 -10.90 5.38
C TYR A 223 8.98 -11.42 6.01
N THR A 224 8.10 -10.56 6.46
CA THR A 224 6.89 -10.98 7.16
C THR A 224 5.61 -10.47 6.52
N ASP A 225 4.58 -11.32 6.56
CA ASP A 225 3.24 -10.98 6.13
C ASP A 225 2.21 -11.92 6.78
N LEU A 226 0.92 -11.55 6.77
CA LEU A 226 -0.19 -12.42 7.14
C LEU A 226 -0.49 -13.48 6.07
N SER A 227 -0.26 -13.13 4.81
CA SER A 227 -0.56 -13.97 3.65
C SER A 227 0.53 -14.98 3.38
N LYS A 228 0.18 -16.27 3.51
CA LYS A 228 1.08 -17.37 3.11
C LYS A 228 1.47 -17.31 1.63
N ALA A 229 0.59 -16.78 0.77
CA ALA A 229 0.88 -16.64 -0.65
C ALA A 229 2.02 -15.64 -0.90
N PHE A 230 2.06 -14.52 -0.18
CA PHE A 230 3.16 -13.56 -0.27
C PHE A 230 4.48 -14.15 0.25
N LEU A 231 4.43 -14.92 1.33
CA LEU A 231 5.61 -15.60 1.86
C LEU A 231 6.16 -16.65 0.91
N LEU A 232 5.27 -17.39 0.22
CA LEU A 232 5.67 -18.36 -0.80
C LEU A 232 6.31 -17.66 -2.00
N HIS A 233 5.69 -16.61 -2.50
CA HIS A 233 6.23 -15.77 -3.56
C HIS A 233 7.64 -15.26 -3.22
N ALA A 234 7.84 -14.74 -2.01
CA ALA A 234 9.14 -14.26 -1.58
C ALA A 234 10.21 -15.36 -1.55
N ARG A 235 9.84 -16.58 -1.11
CA ARG A 235 10.75 -17.75 -1.16
C ARG A 235 11.19 -18.09 -2.57
N GLU A 236 10.26 -18.09 -3.51
CA GLU A 236 10.52 -18.44 -4.89
C GLU A 236 11.38 -17.39 -5.62
N HIS A 237 11.19 -16.10 -5.31
CA HIS A 237 11.80 -15.02 -6.08
C HIS A 237 13.04 -14.41 -5.44
N TYR A 238 13.15 -14.42 -4.10
CA TYR A 238 14.18 -13.65 -3.40
C TYR A 238 15.24 -14.51 -2.68
N VAL A 239 14.89 -15.70 -2.18
CA VAL A 239 15.84 -16.50 -1.37
C VAL A 239 17.09 -16.90 -2.16
N SER A 240 16.96 -17.16 -3.46
CA SER A 240 18.12 -17.49 -4.31
C SER A 240 19.12 -16.32 -4.44
N GLN A 241 18.65 -15.08 -4.35
CA GLN A 241 19.43 -13.87 -4.44
C GLN A 241 19.96 -13.40 -3.08
N ALA A 242 19.23 -13.72 -2.02
CA ALA A 242 19.51 -13.32 -0.65
C ALA A 242 19.36 -14.51 0.32
N PRO A 243 20.41 -15.35 0.47
CA PRO A 243 20.36 -16.54 1.33
C PRO A 243 20.05 -16.23 2.81
N TYR A 244 20.27 -14.99 3.24
CA TYR A 244 19.95 -14.48 4.57
C TYR A 244 18.45 -14.11 4.72
N LEU A 245 17.65 -14.18 3.65
CA LEU A 245 16.23 -13.89 3.71
C LEU A 245 15.46 -15.07 4.29
N ARG A 246 14.70 -14.80 5.33
CA ARG A 246 13.76 -15.70 5.98
C ARG A 246 12.35 -15.16 5.81
N THR A 247 11.37 -16.02 5.56
CA THR A 247 9.95 -15.64 5.52
C THR A 247 9.23 -16.13 6.75
N GLN A 248 8.37 -15.30 7.34
CA GLN A 248 7.65 -15.63 8.57
C GLN A 248 6.25 -15.02 8.56
N ILE A 249 5.24 -15.79 9.04
CA ILE A 249 3.92 -15.20 9.33
C ILE A 249 4.07 -14.29 10.55
N PHE A 250 3.60 -13.06 10.43
CA PHE A 250 3.58 -12.13 11.54
C PHE A 250 2.33 -11.24 11.46
N ASP A 251 1.58 -11.21 12.55
CA ASP A 251 0.40 -10.39 12.75
C ASP A 251 0.75 -9.26 13.72
N VAL A 252 0.93 -8.05 13.20
CA VAL A 252 1.34 -6.87 13.98
C VAL A 252 0.24 -6.41 14.96
N GLU A 253 -1.01 -6.80 14.74
CA GLU A 253 -2.13 -6.49 15.63
C GLU A 253 -2.15 -7.38 16.88
N ARG A 254 -1.38 -8.46 16.87
CA ARG A 254 -1.31 -9.40 17.99
C ARG A 254 -0.02 -9.23 18.79
N PRO A 255 -0.03 -9.60 20.08
CA PRO A 255 1.19 -9.63 20.87
C PRO A 255 2.28 -10.47 20.20
N ILE A 256 3.52 -10.00 20.25
CA ILE A 256 4.70 -10.71 19.70
C ILE A 256 4.87 -12.07 20.39
N SER A 257 4.50 -12.17 21.69
CA SER A 257 4.51 -13.42 22.44
C SER A 257 3.58 -14.45 21.78
N GLY A 258 4.14 -15.59 21.39
CA GLY A 258 3.41 -16.66 20.68
C GLY A 258 3.51 -16.58 19.17
N GLN A 259 4.20 -15.58 18.63
CA GLN A 259 4.61 -15.51 17.23
C GLN A 259 6.12 -15.78 17.12
N ASP A 260 6.56 -16.42 16.04
CA ASP A 260 7.97 -16.78 15.85
C ASP A 260 8.83 -15.56 15.39
N ILE A 261 8.61 -14.43 16.08
CA ILE A 261 9.37 -13.19 15.95
C ILE A 261 10.05 -12.91 17.28
N ARG A 262 11.38 -12.74 17.22
CA ARG A 262 12.16 -12.43 18.43
C ARG A 262 12.09 -10.94 18.71
N GLY A 263 11.46 -10.56 19.82
CA GLY A 263 11.52 -9.19 20.34
C GLY A 263 12.97 -8.76 20.58
N ASP A 264 13.23 -7.47 20.47
CA ASP A 264 14.54 -6.82 20.75
C ASP A 264 15.76 -7.43 20.01
N SER A 265 15.54 -8.10 18.87
CA SER A 265 16.59 -8.79 18.13
C SER A 265 16.87 -8.23 16.74
N TYR A 266 16.18 -7.17 16.32
CA TYR A 266 16.35 -6.52 15.03
C TYR A 266 16.97 -5.14 15.19
N ASP A 267 17.93 -4.82 14.33
CA ASP A 267 18.59 -3.51 14.28
C ASP A 267 17.74 -2.50 13.50
N VAL A 268 16.97 -2.99 12.53
CA VAL A 268 16.08 -2.18 11.69
C VAL A 268 14.73 -2.88 11.52
N VAL A 269 13.67 -2.08 11.65
CA VAL A 269 12.30 -2.50 11.32
C VAL A 269 11.79 -1.63 10.19
N ILE A 270 11.30 -2.27 9.13
CA ILE A 270 10.69 -1.64 7.97
C ILE A 270 9.19 -1.94 7.99
N ALA A 271 8.36 -0.93 7.80
CA ALA A 271 6.92 -1.07 7.60
C ALA A 271 6.48 -0.04 6.55
N ALA A 272 6.30 -0.50 5.32
CA ALA A 272 5.92 0.36 4.21
C ALA A 272 4.42 0.19 3.90
N ASN A 273 3.62 1.22 4.17
CA ASN A 273 2.16 1.22 3.95
C ASN A 273 1.43 0.10 4.73
N VAL A 274 1.76 -0.07 6.01
CA VAL A 274 1.22 -1.14 6.88
C VAL A 274 0.64 -0.58 8.18
N LEU A 275 1.36 0.35 8.83
CA LEU A 275 1.00 0.89 10.14
C LEU A 275 0.24 2.21 9.98
N HIS A 276 -1.05 2.16 9.71
CA HIS A 276 -1.92 3.34 9.52
C HIS A 276 -3.35 3.10 10.01
#